data_294f6da3732e40641e2a749b5a55fc94
#
_entry.id   294f6da3732e40641e2a749b5a55fc94
#
_cell.length_a   1.000
_cell.length_b   1.000
_cell.length_c   1.000
_cell.angle_alpha   90.00
_cell.angle_beta   90.00
_cell.angle_gamma   90.00
#
_symmetry.space_group_name_H-M   'P 1'
#
loop_
_entity.id
_entity.type
_entity.pdbx_description
1 polymer ?
#
loop_
_entity_poly.entity_id
_entity_poly.type
_entity_poly.pdbx_seq_one_letter_code
_entity_poly.pdbx_strand_id
1 'polypeptide(L)'
;NKGIRLATGDYLCFLNAGDELHEDDTLQLMVHSITGTELPDVLYGETAIVDEEGHFLRMRRLSAPENLNWKSFKDGMLVCHQAFFPRRELAEPYDLRYRFSADFDWCIRIMKKSHTLHNTHLTLIDYLSEGMTTRNHRASLHERFRIMCRHYGYPSTLARHAWFALRLLLKK
;
A
#
# COMPACT_ATOMS: atom_id res chain seq x y z
N ASN A 1 -2.52 8.94 -12.89
CA ASN A 1 -1.48 9.85 -13.44
C ASN A 1 -2.01 11.29 -13.64
N LYS A 2 -3.30 11.49 -13.98
CA LYS A 2 -3.85 12.86 -14.09
C LYS A 2 -3.88 13.53 -12.71
N GLY A 3 -4.35 12.84 -11.67
CA GLY A 3 -4.38 13.35 -10.30
C GLY A 3 -3.00 13.75 -9.79
N ILE A 4 -1.96 12.91 -10.01
CA ILE A 4 -0.58 13.24 -9.62
C ILE A 4 -0.13 14.58 -10.21
N ARG A 5 -0.44 14.83 -11.49
CA ARG A 5 -0.04 16.08 -12.16
C ARG A 5 -0.82 17.32 -11.69
N LEU A 6 -2.03 17.14 -11.20
CA LEU A 6 -2.92 18.22 -10.77
C LEU A 6 -2.82 18.50 -9.26
N ALA A 7 -2.30 17.57 -8.49
CA ALA A 7 -2.16 17.70 -7.05
C ALA A 7 -1.18 18.82 -6.68
N THR A 8 -1.54 19.61 -5.67
CA THR A 8 -0.75 20.74 -5.16
C THR A 8 -0.32 20.57 -3.72
N GLY A 9 -0.93 19.63 -2.97
CA GLY A 9 -0.58 19.32 -1.59
C GLY A 9 0.79 18.70 -1.41
N ASP A 10 1.28 18.64 -0.18
CA ASP A 10 2.59 18.08 0.15
C ASP A 10 2.60 16.55 0.05
N TYR A 11 1.50 15.91 0.43
CA TYR A 11 1.28 14.47 0.34
C TYR A 11 0.18 14.11 -0.64
N LEU A 12 0.25 12.88 -1.17
CA LEU A 12 -0.79 12.31 -2.02
C LEU A 12 -1.55 11.23 -1.27
N CYS A 13 -2.88 11.32 -1.33
CA CYS A 13 -3.81 10.27 -0.95
C CYS A 13 -4.55 9.77 -2.18
N PHE A 14 -4.63 8.45 -2.36
CA PHE A 14 -5.43 7.81 -3.40
C PHE A 14 -6.57 7.05 -2.75
N LEU A 15 -7.70 7.70 -2.65
CA LEU A 15 -8.91 7.10 -2.12
C LEU A 15 -9.77 6.57 -3.28
N ASN A 16 -10.10 5.29 -3.27
CA ASN A 16 -10.98 4.71 -4.29
C ASN A 16 -12.44 4.96 -3.94
N ALA A 17 -13.31 4.84 -4.93
CA ALA A 17 -14.74 4.94 -4.69
C ALA A 17 -15.21 3.85 -3.71
N GLY A 18 -15.88 4.26 -2.65
CA GLY A 18 -16.35 3.40 -1.56
C GLY A 18 -15.37 3.23 -0.40
N ASP A 19 -14.12 3.68 -0.54
CA ASP A 19 -13.19 3.74 0.58
C ASP A 19 -13.27 5.10 1.27
N GLU A 20 -13.08 5.16 2.58
CA GLU A 20 -13.18 6.38 3.39
C GLU A 20 -11.96 6.54 4.31
N LEU A 21 -11.73 7.74 4.80
CA LEU A 21 -10.84 7.96 5.94
C LEU A 21 -11.51 7.37 7.18
N HIS A 22 -10.72 6.73 8.05
CA HIS A 22 -11.25 5.98 9.19
C HIS A 22 -12.08 6.82 10.17
N GLU A 23 -11.64 8.05 10.41
CA GLU A 23 -12.33 9.01 11.30
C GLU A 23 -12.30 10.42 10.66
N ASP A 24 -13.18 11.29 11.08
CA ASP A 24 -13.26 12.67 10.59
C ASP A 24 -11.96 13.46 10.78
N ASP A 25 -11.21 13.16 11.83
CA ASP A 25 -9.93 13.79 12.19
C ASP A 25 -8.71 12.97 11.81
N THR A 26 -8.86 11.87 11.06
CA THR A 26 -7.74 10.96 10.66
C THR A 26 -6.55 11.72 10.10
N LEU A 27 -6.76 12.68 9.19
CA LEU A 27 -5.65 13.45 8.60
C LEU A 27 -4.98 14.35 9.63
N GLN A 28 -5.72 14.92 10.58
CA GLN A 28 -5.17 15.73 11.65
C GLN A 28 -4.33 14.89 12.60
N LEU A 29 -4.85 13.73 13.01
CA LEU A 29 -4.12 12.78 13.85
C LEU A 29 -2.85 12.27 13.16
N MET A 30 -2.93 11.97 11.86
CA MET A 30 -1.78 11.56 11.05
C MET A 30 -0.67 12.64 11.06
N VAL A 31 -1.02 13.90 10.89
CA VAL A 31 -0.06 15.02 10.96
C VAL A 31 0.51 15.18 12.38
N HIS A 32 -0.32 15.07 13.41
CA HIS A 32 0.12 15.14 14.81
C HIS A 32 1.03 13.98 15.22
N SER A 33 0.99 12.84 14.53
CA SER A 33 1.89 11.72 14.79
C SER A 33 3.35 12.01 14.42
N ILE A 34 3.60 13.04 13.62
CA ILE A 34 4.95 13.45 13.19
C ILE A 34 5.66 14.10 14.36
N THR A 35 6.69 13.44 14.88
CA THR A 35 7.43 13.91 16.08
C THR A 35 8.66 14.77 15.77
N GLY A 36 9.06 14.87 14.50
CA GLY A 36 10.23 15.64 14.05
C GLY A 36 9.89 17.00 13.46
N THR A 37 10.91 17.78 13.14
CA THR A 37 10.78 19.05 12.45
C THR A 37 10.68 18.92 10.94
N GLU A 38 11.10 17.77 10.39
CA GLU A 38 11.06 17.49 8.97
C GLU A 38 9.91 16.56 8.65
N LEU A 39 9.22 16.85 7.55
CA LEU A 39 8.14 16.01 7.05
C LEU A 39 8.70 14.69 6.51
N PRO A 40 8.21 13.52 6.97
CA PRO A 40 8.63 12.23 6.43
C PRO A 40 8.33 12.10 4.92
N ASP A 41 9.14 11.32 4.21
CA ASP A 41 8.94 11.04 2.79
C ASP A 41 7.64 10.26 2.53
N VAL A 42 7.27 9.40 3.48
CA VAL A 42 6.03 8.60 3.44
C VAL A 42 5.44 8.51 4.83
N LEU A 43 4.15 8.80 4.93
CA LEU A 43 3.31 8.45 6.07
C LEU A 43 2.51 7.20 5.73
N TYR A 44 2.38 6.26 6.67
CA TYR A 44 1.60 5.05 6.43
C TYR A 44 0.97 4.53 7.73
N GLY A 45 -0.06 3.72 7.58
CA GLY A 45 -0.76 3.13 8.72
C GLY A 45 -1.58 1.90 8.36
N GLU A 46 -2.47 1.54 9.26
CA GLU A 46 -3.34 0.39 9.15
C GLU A 46 -4.60 0.69 8.32
N THR A 47 -5.30 -0.39 7.97
CA THR A 47 -6.53 -0.34 7.18
C THR A 47 -7.54 -1.29 7.80
N ALA A 48 -8.73 -0.78 8.10
CA ALA A 48 -9.90 -1.56 8.43
C ALA A 48 -10.63 -2.01 7.15
N ILE A 49 -11.35 -3.11 7.23
CA ILE A 49 -12.23 -3.60 6.18
C ILE A 49 -13.66 -3.39 6.68
N VAL A 50 -14.47 -2.73 5.87
CA VAL A 50 -15.87 -2.42 6.17
C VAL A 50 -16.82 -3.02 5.12
N ASP A 51 -18.10 -3.13 5.47
CA ASP A 51 -19.18 -3.49 4.54
C ASP A 51 -19.70 -2.26 3.76
N GLU A 52 -20.75 -2.45 2.97
CA GLU A 52 -21.37 -1.39 2.16
C GLU A 52 -22.05 -0.29 3.04
N GLU A 53 -22.41 -0.61 4.27
CA GLU A 53 -22.99 0.30 5.25
C GLU A 53 -21.93 0.99 6.13
N GLY A 54 -20.63 0.68 5.92
CA GLY A 54 -19.51 1.24 6.68
C GLY A 54 -19.24 0.54 8.02
N HIS A 55 -19.91 -0.58 8.32
CA HIS A 55 -19.66 -1.30 9.55
C HIS A 55 -18.33 -2.07 9.50
N PHE A 56 -17.56 -1.97 10.58
CA PHE A 56 -16.31 -2.68 10.74
C PHE A 56 -16.49 -4.20 10.66
N LEU A 57 -15.77 -4.84 9.76
CA LEU A 57 -15.74 -6.30 9.63
C LEU A 57 -14.49 -6.91 10.28
N ARG A 58 -13.33 -6.36 9.99
CA ARG A 58 -12.03 -6.84 10.49
C ARG A 58 -10.90 -5.89 10.08
N MET A 59 -9.76 -6.00 10.73
CA MET A 59 -8.53 -5.41 10.22
C MET A 59 -8.06 -6.11 8.94
N ARG A 60 -7.35 -5.40 8.09
CA ARG A 60 -6.72 -5.98 6.91
C ARG A 60 -5.74 -7.08 7.32
N ARG A 61 -5.69 -8.19 6.58
CA ARG A 61 -4.89 -9.38 6.91
C ARG A 61 -3.37 -9.13 6.96
N LEU A 62 -2.88 -8.22 6.16
CA LEU A 62 -1.47 -7.79 6.17
C LEU A 62 -1.39 -6.48 6.92
N SER A 63 -0.62 -6.47 8.00
CA SER A 63 -0.44 -5.30 8.87
C SER A 63 0.74 -4.45 8.42
N ALA A 64 0.65 -3.16 8.70
CA ALA A 64 1.71 -2.20 8.49
C ALA A 64 2.90 -2.53 9.44
N PRO A 65 4.11 -2.78 8.92
CA PRO A 65 5.25 -3.08 9.77
C PRO A 65 5.79 -1.81 10.42
N GLU A 66 6.41 -1.96 11.60
CA GLU A 66 7.07 -0.85 12.30
C GLU A 66 8.13 -0.17 11.43
N ASN A 67 8.94 -0.95 10.74
CA ASN A 67 10.02 -0.46 9.89
C ASN A 67 9.75 -0.85 8.42
N LEU A 68 8.88 -0.09 7.77
CA LEU A 68 8.58 -0.28 6.36
C LEU A 68 9.77 0.15 5.49
N ASN A 69 10.08 -0.66 4.49
CA ASN A 69 11.02 -0.31 3.43
C ASN A 69 10.65 -1.08 2.15
N TRP A 70 11.31 -0.74 1.03
CA TRP A 70 10.98 -1.35 -0.25
C TRP A 70 11.14 -2.87 -0.29
N LYS A 71 12.01 -3.47 0.57
CA LYS A 71 12.19 -4.93 0.67
C LYS A 71 11.04 -5.61 1.43
N SER A 72 10.32 -4.87 2.27
CA SER A 72 9.18 -5.39 3.04
C SER A 72 8.08 -5.93 2.12
N PHE A 73 7.94 -5.36 0.92
CA PHE A 73 6.94 -5.80 -0.06
C PHE A 73 7.28 -7.13 -0.76
N LYS A 74 8.42 -7.75 -0.46
CA LYS A 74 8.65 -9.16 -0.80
C LYS A 74 7.63 -10.11 -0.15
N ASP A 75 7.09 -9.72 1.00
CA ASP A 75 6.09 -10.48 1.75
C ASP A 75 4.64 -10.17 1.35
N GLY A 76 4.47 -9.37 0.32
CA GLY A 76 3.21 -8.86 -0.18
C GLY A 76 3.09 -7.35 0.07
N MET A 77 1.96 -6.79 -0.31
CA MET A 77 1.66 -5.37 -0.08
C MET A 77 1.25 -5.17 1.38
N LEU A 78 2.23 -5.03 2.29
CA LEU A 78 2.00 -4.97 3.74
C LEU A 78 1.18 -3.74 4.14
N VAL A 79 1.36 -2.63 3.45
CA VAL A 79 0.55 -1.42 3.61
C VAL A 79 -0.44 -1.34 2.46
N CYS A 80 -1.70 -1.02 2.74
CA CYS A 80 -2.70 -0.75 1.71
C CYS A 80 -2.29 0.49 0.92
N HIS A 81 -2.56 0.49 -0.38
CA HIS A 81 -2.23 1.64 -1.23
C HIS A 81 -2.89 2.94 -0.74
N GLN A 82 -4.13 2.87 -0.27
CA GLN A 82 -4.87 4.01 0.26
C GLN A 82 -4.31 4.52 1.59
N ALA A 83 -3.70 3.64 2.40
CA ALA A 83 -3.04 3.99 3.66
C ALA A 83 -1.53 4.30 3.51
N PHE A 84 -1.09 4.62 2.29
CA PHE A 84 0.28 4.96 1.93
C PHE A 84 0.31 6.37 1.34
N PHE A 85 0.78 7.35 2.11
CA PHE A 85 0.78 8.77 1.79
C PHE A 85 2.20 9.25 1.50
N PRO A 86 2.66 9.19 0.27
CA PRO A 86 3.99 9.68 -0.08
C PRO A 86 3.99 11.21 -0.29
N ARG A 87 5.13 11.82 -0.08
CA ARG A 87 5.35 13.19 -0.53
C ARG A 87 5.14 13.28 -2.04
N ARG A 88 4.41 14.30 -2.47
CA ARG A 88 4.07 14.51 -3.88
C ARG A 88 5.31 14.54 -4.79
N GLU A 89 6.41 15.12 -4.33
CA GLU A 89 7.67 15.22 -5.10
C GLU A 89 8.32 13.86 -5.40
N LEU A 90 8.04 12.82 -4.60
CA LEU A 90 8.53 11.45 -4.82
C LEU A 90 7.62 10.63 -5.74
N ALA A 91 6.41 11.12 -5.98
CA ALA A 91 5.35 10.40 -6.68
C ALA A 91 5.51 10.46 -8.20
N GLU A 92 6.30 9.56 -8.76
CA GLU A 92 6.35 9.35 -10.20
C GLU A 92 5.01 8.82 -10.76
N PRO A 93 4.76 8.97 -12.07
CA PRO A 93 3.59 8.36 -12.70
C PRO A 93 3.54 6.83 -12.50
N TYR A 94 2.34 6.29 -12.39
CA TYR A 94 2.11 4.84 -12.46
C TYR A 94 2.58 4.29 -13.78
N ASP A 95 3.21 3.11 -13.76
CA ASP A 95 3.57 2.35 -14.95
C ASP A 95 2.29 1.68 -15.52
N LEU A 96 1.77 2.24 -16.60
CA LEU A 96 0.52 1.81 -17.23
C LEU A 96 0.60 0.43 -17.91
N ARG A 97 1.76 -0.20 -17.95
CA ARG A 97 1.90 -1.61 -18.37
C ARG A 97 1.27 -2.58 -17.37
N TYR A 98 1.09 -2.15 -16.12
CA TYR A 98 0.41 -2.91 -15.08
C TYR A 98 -1.02 -2.41 -14.93
N ARG A 99 -1.99 -3.29 -15.12
CA ARG A 99 -3.42 -2.96 -15.04
C ARG A 99 -3.99 -3.16 -13.64
N PHE A 100 -3.51 -4.18 -12.93
CA PHE A 100 -4.09 -4.63 -11.65
C PHE A 100 -3.16 -4.42 -10.45
N SER A 101 -1.88 -4.17 -10.68
CA SER A 101 -0.88 -4.08 -9.61
C SER A 101 0.09 -2.91 -9.83
N ALA A 102 -0.36 -1.86 -10.53
CA ALA A 102 0.43 -0.65 -10.74
C ALA A 102 0.76 0.06 -9.42
N ASP A 103 -0.15 0.00 -8.45
CA ASP A 103 0.00 0.48 -7.08
C ASP A 103 1.16 -0.21 -6.35
N PHE A 104 1.29 -1.52 -6.50
CA PHE A 104 2.37 -2.30 -5.91
C PHE A 104 3.75 -1.88 -6.45
N ASP A 105 3.90 -1.73 -7.77
CA ASP A 105 5.11 -1.21 -8.40
C ASP A 105 5.41 0.23 -7.94
N TRP A 106 4.38 1.07 -7.89
CA TRP A 106 4.48 2.48 -7.56
C TRP A 106 4.98 2.69 -6.13
N CYS A 107 4.39 2.01 -5.14
CA CYS A 107 4.85 2.06 -3.75
C CYS A 107 6.30 1.60 -3.61
N ILE A 108 6.72 0.53 -4.31
CA ILE A 108 8.12 0.06 -4.27
C ILE A 108 9.06 1.12 -4.84
N ARG A 109 8.71 1.78 -5.96
CA ARG A 109 9.55 2.82 -6.56
C ARG A 109 9.70 4.04 -5.65
N ILE A 110 8.64 4.45 -4.99
CA ILE A 110 8.68 5.54 -4.01
C ILE A 110 9.56 5.15 -2.83
N MET A 111 9.32 3.99 -2.21
CA MET A 111 10.11 3.53 -1.07
C MET A 111 11.61 3.38 -1.38
N LYS A 112 11.99 3.12 -2.64
CA LYS A 112 13.40 3.09 -3.04
C LYS A 112 14.06 4.46 -3.05
N LYS A 113 13.29 5.53 -3.17
CA LYS A 113 13.76 6.93 -3.18
C LYS A 113 13.62 7.59 -1.81
N SER A 114 12.78 7.03 -0.95
CA SER A 114 12.48 7.55 0.37
C SER A 114 13.62 7.26 1.34
N HIS A 115 13.91 8.22 2.20
CA HIS A 115 14.87 8.15 3.31
C HIS A 115 14.13 7.96 4.64
N THR A 116 12.96 8.56 4.78
CA THR A 116 12.17 8.59 6.02
C THR A 116 10.75 8.07 5.76
N LEU A 117 10.41 6.93 6.38
CA LEU A 117 9.05 6.37 6.35
C LEU A 117 8.54 6.31 7.79
N HIS A 118 7.42 6.97 8.05
CA HIS A 118 6.84 7.12 9.37
C HIS A 118 5.56 6.29 9.49
N ASN A 119 5.57 5.32 10.41
CA ASN A 119 4.35 4.61 10.82
C ASN A 119 3.56 5.52 11.77
N THR A 120 2.35 5.87 11.38
CA THR A 120 1.47 6.70 12.20
C THR A 120 0.88 5.95 13.39
N HIS A 121 0.94 4.61 13.38
CA HIS A 121 0.27 3.70 14.32
C HIS A 121 -1.26 3.87 14.38
N LEU A 122 -1.83 4.51 13.36
CA LEU A 122 -3.26 4.76 13.24
C LEU A 122 -3.89 3.82 12.22
N THR A 123 -5.16 3.52 12.38
CA THR A 123 -6.00 3.07 11.26
C THR A 123 -6.35 4.31 10.44
N LEU A 124 -5.94 4.33 9.18
CA LEU A 124 -6.08 5.50 8.31
C LEU A 124 -7.28 5.40 7.37
N ILE A 125 -7.63 4.17 6.99
CA ILE A 125 -8.58 3.93 5.90
C ILE A 125 -9.57 2.84 6.30
N ASP A 126 -10.82 3.10 5.98
CA ASP A 126 -11.89 2.10 5.88
C ASP A 126 -12.02 1.66 4.43
N TYR A 127 -11.63 0.42 4.18
CA TYR A 127 -11.61 -0.19 2.86
C TYR A 127 -12.87 -1.01 2.63
N LEU A 128 -13.63 -0.69 1.59
CA LEU A 128 -14.82 -1.46 1.20
C LEU A 128 -14.45 -2.87 0.74
N SER A 129 -15.10 -3.89 1.32
CA SER A 129 -14.70 -5.31 1.19
C SER A 129 -14.77 -5.87 -0.24
N GLU A 130 -15.50 -5.25 -1.17
CA GLU A 130 -15.70 -5.72 -2.54
C GLU A 130 -14.91 -4.92 -3.59
N GLY A 131 -13.61 -5.17 -3.73
CA GLY A 131 -12.76 -4.50 -4.72
C GLY A 131 -12.58 -5.27 -6.05
N MET A 132 -12.23 -4.55 -7.15
CA MET A 132 -11.91 -5.12 -8.47
C MET A 132 -10.80 -6.18 -8.46
N THR A 133 -9.89 -6.12 -7.52
CA THR A 133 -8.75 -7.05 -7.39
C THR A 133 -9.22 -8.47 -7.08
N THR A 134 -10.33 -8.61 -6.37
CA THR A 134 -10.92 -9.92 -6.02
C THR A 134 -11.40 -10.67 -7.27
N ARG A 135 -11.96 -9.94 -8.24
CA ARG A 135 -12.49 -10.52 -9.50
C ARG A 135 -11.39 -10.91 -10.49
N ASN A 136 -10.19 -10.29 -10.41
CA ASN A 136 -9.07 -10.50 -11.36
C ASN A 136 -7.81 -11.09 -10.69
N HIS A 137 -8.00 -11.93 -9.68
CA HIS A 137 -6.92 -12.43 -8.81
C HIS A 137 -5.73 -13.03 -9.57
N ARG A 138 -5.97 -13.89 -10.57
CA ARG A 138 -4.90 -14.55 -11.34
C ARG A 138 -4.05 -13.54 -12.14
N ALA A 139 -4.68 -12.58 -12.79
CA ALA A 139 -3.99 -11.55 -13.56
C ALA A 139 -3.15 -10.65 -12.64
N SER A 140 -3.69 -10.25 -11.49
CA SER A 140 -2.98 -9.50 -10.47
C SER A 140 -1.76 -10.26 -9.92
N LEU A 141 -1.88 -11.56 -9.62
CA LEU A 141 -0.76 -12.39 -9.18
C LEU A 141 0.35 -12.47 -10.23
N HIS A 142 0.00 -12.62 -11.51
CA HIS A 142 0.99 -12.64 -12.60
C HIS A 142 1.72 -11.30 -12.73
N GLU A 143 1.00 -10.18 -12.66
CA GLU A 143 1.63 -8.86 -12.66
C GLU A 143 2.55 -8.67 -11.45
N ARG A 144 2.11 -9.04 -10.25
CA ARG A 144 2.93 -8.97 -9.03
C ARG A 144 4.19 -9.80 -9.15
N PHE A 145 4.12 -11.01 -9.70
CA PHE A 145 5.31 -11.83 -9.95
C PHE A 145 6.31 -11.09 -10.86
N ARG A 146 5.84 -10.51 -11.98
CA ARG A 146 6.69 -9.73 -12.89
C ARG A 146 7.31 -8.51 -12.22
N ILE A 147 6.54 -7.77 -11.42
CA ILE A 147 7.02 -6.62 -10.65
C ILE A 147 8.08 -7.07 -9.65
N MET A 148 7.83 -8.15 -8.92
CA MET A 148 8.79 -8.70 -7.96
C MET A 148 10.08 -9.15 -8.65
N CYS A 149 10.01 -9.80 -9.81
CA CYS A 149 11.19 -10.17 -10.59
C CYS A 149 12.01 -8.93 -11.00
N ARG A 150 11.34 -7.85 -11.39
CA ARG A 150 11.99 -6.59 -11.78
C ARG A 150 12.70 -5.92 -10.59
N HIS A 151 12.08 -5.90 -9.41
CA HIS A 151 12.61 -5.17 -8.26
C HIS A 151 13.55 -5.98 -7.39
N TYR A 152 13.36 -7.30 -7.29
CA TYR A 152 14.05 -8.20 -6.35
C TYR A 152 14.85 -9.31 -7.01
N GLY A 153 14.78 -9.42 -8.34
CA GLY A 153 15.40 -10.50 -9.10
C GLY A 153 14.58 -11.79 -9.13
N TYR A 154 14.77 -12.57 -10.21
CA TYR A 154 14.01 -13.79 -10.45
C TYR A 154 14.23 -14.88 -9.36
N PRO A 155 15.47 -15.19 -8.92
CA PRO A 155 15.68 -16.24 -7.91
C PRO A 155 15.02 -15.91 -6.57
N SER A 156 15.15 -14.65 -6.10
CA SER A 156 14.53 -14.19 -4.85
C SER A 156 13.00 -14.26 -4.92
N THR A 157 12.43 -13.88 -6.06
CA THR A 157 10.99 -13.92 -6.29
C THR A 157 10.46 -15.34 -6.31
N LEU A 158 11.15 -16.25 -7.01
CA LEU A 158 10.76 -17.66 -7.08
C LEU A 158 10.79 -18.33 -5.70
N ALA A 159 11.87 -18.12 -4.94
CA ALA A 159 11.99 -18.64 -3.57
C ALA A 159 10.84 -18.13 -2.67
N ARG A 160 10.46 -16.85 -2.78
CA ARG A 160 9.37 -16.29 -2.00
C ARG A 160 8.00 -16.84 -2.39
N HIS A 161 7.76 -17.06 -3.68
CA HIS A 161 6.51 -17.69 -4.13
C HIS A 161 6.41 -19.17 -3.73
N ALA A 162 7.53 -19.91 -3.76
CA ALA A 162 7.58 -21.26 -3.23
C ALA A 162 7.26 -21.30 -1.72
N TRP A 163 7.78 -20.34 -0.96
CA TRP A 163 7.45 -20.17 0.46
C TRP A 163 5.96 -19.86 0.67
N PHE A 164 5.35 -18.98 -0.12
CA PHE A 164 3.92 -18.69 -0.02
C PHE A 164 3.07 -19.93 -0.30
N ALA A 165 3.42 -20.72 -1.32
CA ALA A 165 2.74 -21.98 -1.63
C ALA A 165 2.86 -22.99 -0.47
N LEU A 166 4.07 -23.17 0.09
CA LEU A 166 4.31 -24.05 1.23
C LEU A 166 3.48 -23.62 2.45
N ARG A 167 3.47 -22.31 2.77
CA ARG A 167 2.69 -21.76 3.88
C ARG A 167 1.19 -21.99 3.74
N LEU A 168 0.65 -22.00 2.51
CA LEU A 168 -0.74 -22.32 2.25
C LEU A 168 -1.06 -23.81 2.51
N LEU A 169 -0.12 -24.71 2.20
CA LEU A 169 -0.25 -26.14 2.46
C LEU A 169 -0.17 -26.48 3.95
N LEU A 170 0.67 -25.75 4.70
CA LEU A 170 0.85 -25.95 6.15
C LEU A 170 -0.27 -25.35 7.01
N LYS A 171 -1.13 -24.48 6.46
CA LYS A 171 -2.27 -23.89 7.17
C LYS A 171 -3.56 -24.72 7.09
N LYS A 172 -3.52 -25.87 6.43
CA LYS A 172 -4.57 -26.90 6.50
C LYS A 172 -4.32 -27.84 7.68
#